data_467bef8b529b5b014e82328d8452fb88
#
_entry.id   467bef8b529b5b014e82328d8452fb88
#
_cell.length_a   1.000
_cell.length_b   1.000
_cell.length_c   1.000
_cell.angle_alpha   90.00
_cell.angle_beta   90.00
_cell.angle_gamma   90.00
#
_symmetry.space_group_name_H-M   'P 1'
#
loop_
_entity.id
_entity.type
_entity.pdbx_description
1 polymer ?
#
loop_
_entity_poly.entity_id
_entity_poly.type
_entity_poly.pdbx_seq_one_letter_code
_entity_poly.pdbx_strand_id
1 'polypeptide(L)'
;MNSKLGCSLSGEETNIVPVVMGGADPSDYKRLAIPGSYINVMDFKTVKQLAEYLQYLDKNNTAYNEYFKWRLKYKRSPYHYPLCNFCRSLALKPDLRKPKVYHDLKKYWEGEGMCEMQGILVRNMWS
;
A
#
# COMPACT_ATOMS: atom_id res chain seq x y z
N MET A 1 -16.57 -12.99 6.01
CA MET A 1 -15.20 -12.96 6.54
C MET A 1 -14.30 -12.46 5.43
N ASN A 2 -14.07 -11.15 5.37
CA ASN A 2 -13.22 -10.54 4.37
C ASN A 2 -11.78 -10.54 4.90
N SER A 3 -11.02 -11.58 4.58
CA SER A 3 -9.56 -11.53 4.71
C SER A 3 -9.04 -10.64 3.58
N LYS A 4 -8.94 -9.33 3.83
CA LYS A 4 -8.09 -8.48 2.99
C LYS A 4 -6.67 -9.01 3.17
N LEU A 5 -6.08 -9.52 2.11
CA LEU A 5 -4.64 -9.78 2.05
C LEU A 5 -3.94 -8.43 2.23
N GLY A 6 -3.64 -8.11 3.47
CA GLY A 6 -2.80 -6.96 3.76
C GLY A 6 -1.39 -7.31 3.31
N CYS A 7 -0.88 -6.57 2.34
CA CYS A 7 0.56 -6.41 2.24
C CYS A 7 1.02 -5.92 3.60
N SER A 8 1.86 -6.71 4.29
CA SER A 8 2.36 -6.34 5.61
C SER A 8 3.23 -5.10 5.44
N LEU A 9 2.63 -3.94 5.64
CA LEU A 9 3.40 -2.73 5.82
C LEU A 9 4.16 -2.93 7.14
N SER A 10 5.46 -2.72 7.13
CA SER A 10 6.38 -2.93 8.25
C SER A 10 5.96 -2.26 9.56
N GLY A 11 5.02 -1.33 9.51
CA GLY A 11 4.41 -0.68 10.67
C GLY A 11 3.41 -1.53 11.47
N GLU A 12 3.04 -2.73 11.01
CA GLU A 12 2.09 -3.56 11.76
C GLU A 12 2.70 -4.20 13.02
N GLU A 13 4.00 -4.46 13.02
CA GLU A 13 4.74 -5.04 14.16
C GLU A 13 5.41 -3.99 15.02
N THR A 14 5.60 -2.81 14.50
CA THR A 14 6.25 -1.68 15.18
C THR A 14 5.23 -0.58 15.48
N ASN A 15 5.51 0.25 16.47
CA ASN A 15 4.71 1.44 16.77
C ASN A 15 5.10 2.62 15.85
N ILE A 16 5.19 2.35 14.55
CA ILE A 16 5.62 3.31 13.53
C ILE A 16 4.48 3.47 12.53
N VAL A 17 4.17 4.72 12.18
CA VAL A 17 3.22 5.06 11.11
C VAL A 17 4.00 5.13 9.80
N PRO A 18 3.74 4.24 8.83
CA PRO A 18 4.43 4.28 7.55
C PRO A 18 3.99 5.48 6.72
N VAL A 19 4.95 6.17 6.12
CA VAL A 19 4.73 7.16 5.07
C VAL A 19 4.95 6.47 3.73
N VAL A 20 3.91 6.41 2.91
CA VAL A 20 3.93 5.67 1.65
C VAL A 20 3.90 6.61 0.46
N MET A 21 4.69 6.29 -0.54
CA MET A 21 4.76 7.00 -1.81
C MET A 21 4.94 5.97 -2.93
N GLY A 22 4.22 6.14 -4.00
CA GLY A 22 4.35 5.24 -5.14
C GLY A 22 3.17 4.27 -5.29
N GLY A 23 3.33 3.29 -6.16
CA GLY A 23 2.28 2.39 -6.66
C GLY A 23 1.91 2.76 -8.10
N ALA A 24 1.48 1.79 -8.88
CA ALA A 24 1.05 2.04 -10.26
C ALA A 24 -0.24 2.86 -10.32
N ASP A 25 -1.13 2.62 -9.36
CA ASP A 25 -2.40 3.32 -9.20
C ASP A 25 -2.46 3.98 -7.81
N PRO A 26 -2.72 5.29 -7.71
CA PRO A 26 -2.90 5.98 -6.43
C PRO A 26 -3.97 5.35 -5.52
N SER A 27 -4.91 4.61 -6.11
CA SER A 27 -5.96 3.91 -5.36
C SER A 27 -5.50 2.58 -4.73
N ASP A 28 -4.33 2.06 -5.10
CA ASP A 28 -3.84 0.76 -4.63
C ASP A 28 -3.72 0.71 -3.10
N TYR A 29 -3.19 1.75 -2.48
CA TYR A 29 -3.11 1.81 -1.02
C TYR A 29 -4.49 1.83 -0.37
N LYS A 30 -5.46 2.55 -0.94
CA LYS A 30 -6.84 2.57 -0.43
C LYS A 30 -7.51 1.19 -0.50
N ARG A 31 -7.14 0.40 -1.53
CA ARG A 31 -7.68 -0.94 -1.76
C ARG A 31 -7.01 -2.01 -0.91
N LEU A 32 -5.69 -1.93 -0.76
CA LEU A 32 -4.86 -2.98 -0.16
C LEU A 32 -4.57 -2.75 1.32
N ALA A 33 -4.31 -1.52 1.73
CA ALA A 33 -3.97 -1.18 3.09
C ALA A 33 -5.22 -0.97 3.99
N ILE A 34 -5.00 -1.02 5.29
CA ILE A 34 -6.04 -0.73 6.27
C ILE A 34 -6.23 0.79 6.33
N PRO A 35 -7.46 1.30 6.19
CA PRO A 35 -7.70 2.75 6.29
C PRO A 35 -7.22 3.31 7.62
N GLY A 36 -6.52 4.44 7.58
CA GLY A 36 -5.99 5.11 8.77
C GLY A 36 -4.76 4.46 9.39
N SER A 37 -4.08 3.54 8.69
CA SER A 37 -2.84 2.90 9.16
C SER A 37 -1.57 3.48 8.55
N TYR A 38 -1.67 4.41 7.62
CA TYR A 38 -0.54 4.96 6.86
C TYR A 38 -0.80 6.42 6.47
N ILE A 39 0.26 7.13 6.13
CA ILE A 39 0.23 8.47 5.56
C ILE A 39 0.62 8.34 4.09
N ASN A 40 -0.23 8.79 3.18
CA ASN A 40 0.08 8.80 1.76
C ASN A 40 0.62 10.18 1.36
N VAL A 41 1.83 10.21 0.79
CA VAL A 41 2.46 11.46 0.29
C VAL A 41 1.57 12.15 -0.74
N MET A 42 0.82 11.37 -1.53
CA MET A 42 -0.05 11.89 -2.58
C MET A 42 -1.31 12.61 -2.05
N ASP A 43 -1.62 12.51 -0.76
CA ASP A 43 -2.72 13.26 -0.15
C ASP A 43 -2.35 14.74 0.13
N PHE A 44 -1.08 15.12 -0.06
CA PHE A 44 -0.55 16.46 0.15
C PHE A 44 -0.22 17.13 -1.20
N LYS A 45 -0.55 18.41 -1.32
CA LYS A 45 -0.28 19.18 -2.54
C LYS A 45 1.20 19.56 -2.69
N THR A 46 1.90 19.73 -1.58
CA THR A 46 3.31 20.13 -1.55
C THR A 46 4.08 19.37 -0.47
N VAL A 47 5.39 19.24 -0.68
CA VAL A 47 6.32 18.67 0.32
C VAL A 47 6.26 19.45 1.64
N LYS A 48 6.10 20.78 1.56
CA LYS A 48 5.97 21.63 2.75
C LYS A 48 4.77 21.24 3.60
N GLN A 49 3.60 21.02 3.00
CA GLN A 49 2.40 20.56 3.72
C GLN A 49 2.62 19.21 4.40
N LEU A 50 3.28 18.28 3.73
CA LEU A 50 3.64 17.00 4.34
C LEU A 50 4.56 17.20 5.55
N ALA A 51 5.60 18.03 5.41
CA ALA A 51 6.54 18.31 6.49
C ALA A 51 5.85 18.96 7.70
N GLU A 52 5.00 19.94 7.46
CA GLU A 52 4.19 20.60 8.51
C GLU A 52 3.27 19.60 9.21
N TYR A 53 2.66 18.69 8.46
CA TYR A 53 1.81 17.64 9.01
C TYR A 53 2.60 16.65 9.87
N LEU A 54 3.78 16.22 9.43
CA LEU A 54 4.64 15.35 10.21
C LEU A 54 5.13 16.03 11.51
N GLN A 55 5.47 17.31 11.44
CA GLN A 55 5.81 18.09 12.63
C GLN A 55 4.63 18.26 13.60
N TYR A 56 3.41 18.39 13.07
CA TYR A 56 2.20 18.39 13.89
C TYR A 56 2.02 17.05 14.61
N LEU A 57 2.20 15.92 13.91
CA LEU A 57 2.09 14.59 14.52
C LEU A 57 3.17 14.33 15.59
N ASP A 58 4.38 14.84 15.38
CA ASP A 58 5.49 14.73 16.35
C ASP A 58 5.15 15.43 17.68
N LYS A 59 4.43 16.54 17.63
CA LYS A 59 4.02 17.32 18.80
C LYS A 59 2.68 16.89 19.40
N ASN A 60 1.91 16.06 18.69
CA ASN A 60 0.57 15.65 19.10
C ASN A 60 0.41 14.14 19.16
N ASN A 61 0.76 13.56 20.32
CA ASN A 61 0.64 12.12 20.56
C ASN A 61 -0.78 11.59 20.37
N THR A 62 -1.81 12.38 20.64
CA THR A 62 -3.19 11.96 20.43
C THR A 62 -3.48 11.75 18.96
N ALA A 63 -3.11 12.70 18.11
CA ALA A 63 -3.26 12.57 16.65
C ALA A 63 -2.40 11.44 16.08
N TYR A 64 -1.17 11.27 16.60
CA TYR A 64 -0.31 10.16 16.19
C TYR A 64 -0.93 8.80 16.54
N ASN A 65 -1.50 8.65 17.73
CA ASN A 65 -2.13 7.41 18.18
C ASN A 65 -3.40 7.05 17.41
N GLU A 66 -4.06 8.01 16.74
CA GLU A 66 -5.20 7.72 15.87
C GLU A 66 -4.85 6.72 14.77
N TYR A 67 -3.61 6.75 14.26
CA TYR A 67 -3.10 5.83 13.25
C TYR A 67 -3.01 4.38 13.71
N PHE A 68 -3.17 4.09 14.99
CA PHE A 68 -3.15 2.73 15.55
C PHE A 68 -4.53 2.21 15.95
N LYS A 69 -5.59 3.01 15.84
CA LYS A 69 -6.96 2.58 16.18
C LYS A 69 -7.45 1.37 15.39
N TRP A 70 -6.93 1.18 14.19
CA TRP A 70 -7.26 0.01 13.38
C TRP A 70 -6.89 -1.32 14.08
N ARG A 71 -5.90 -1.34 14.98
CA ARG A 71 -5.49 -2.51 15.75
C ARG A 71 -6.59 -3.05 16.67
N LEU A 72 -7.53 -2.22 17.05
CA LEU A 72 -8.70 -2.64 17.84
C LEU A 72 -9.66 -3.51 17.01
N LYS A 73 -9.68 -3.31 15.68
CA LYS A 73 -10.61 -3.98 14.76
C LYS A 73 -9.96 -5.13 13.98
N TYR A 74 -8.66 -5.07 13.78
CA TYR A 74 -7.90 -6.01 12.96
C TYR A 74 -6.83 -6.67 13.79
N LYS A 75 -6.75 -7.99 13.69
CA LYS A 75 -5.67 -8.78 14.29
C LYS A 75 -4.92 -9.47 13.18
N ARG A 76 -3.60 -9.58 13.33
CA ARG A 76 -2.78 -10.36 12.42
C ARG A 76 -3.22 -11.82 12.51
N SER A 77 -3.46 -12.45 11.36
CA SER A 77 -3.65 -13.90 11.32
C SER A 77 -2.29 -14.57 11.55
N PRO A 78 -2.13 -15.40 12.58
CA PRO A 78 -0.91 -16.15 12.77
C PRO A 78 -0.67 -17.19 11.67
N TYR A 79 -1.72 -17.49 10.91
CA TYR A 79 -1.68 -18.47 9.82
C TYR A 79 -1.57 -17.77 8.46
N HIS A 80 -0.44 -17.15 8.20
CA HIS A 80 -0.14 -16.68 6.86
C HIS A 80 0.49 -17.83 6.08
N TYR A 81 -0.36 -18.68 5.50
CA TYR A 81 0.11 -19.74 4.58
C TYR A 81 -0.01 -19.24 3.12
N PRO A 82 1.05 -18.63 2.57
CA PRO A 82 1.02 -18.18 1.17
C PRO A 82 0.75 -19.32 0.20
N LEU A 83 1.21 -20.54 0.52
CA LEU A 83 0.95 -21.73 -0.27
C LEU A 83 -0.53 -22.13 -0.28
N CYS A 84 -1.25 -22.03 0.84
CA CYS A 84 -2.69 -22.32 0.88
C CYS A 84 -3.48 -21.32 0.03
N ASN A 85 -3.13 -20.05 0.06
CA ASN A 85 -3.77 -19.03 -0.78
C ASN A 85 -3.44 -19.24 -2.25
N PHE A 86 -2.21 -19.64 -2.56
CA PHE A 86 -1.80 -19.99 -3.92
C PHE A 86 -2.59 -21.19 -4.45
N CYS A 87 -2.63 -22.30 -3.72
CA CYS A 87 -3.42 -23.49 -4.09
C CYS A 87 -4.90 -23.17 -4.26
N ARG A 88 -5.47 -22.38 -3.34
CA ARG A 88 -6.86 -21.93 -3.44
C ARG A 88 -7.10 -21.08 -4.68
N SER A 89 -6.19 -20.18 -5.00
CA SER A 89 -6.30 -19.34 -6.20
C SER A 89 -6.24 -20.17 -7.47
N LEU A 90 -5.37 -21.17 -7.55
CA LEU A 90 -5.31 -22.11 -8.68
C LEU A 90 -6.56 -22.95 -8.81
N ALA A 91 -7.16 -23.37 -7.69
CA ALA A 91 -8.38 -24.17 -7.68
C ALA A 91 -9.60 -23.36 -8.15
N LEU A 92 -9.74 -22.12 -7.65
CA LEU A 92 -10.91 -21.27 -7.89
C LEU A 92 -10.84 -20.45 -9.18
N LYS A 93 -9.65 -20.24 -9.75
CA LYS A 93 -9.44 -19.43 -10.96
C LYS A 93 -8.83 -20.28 -12.06
N PRO A 94 -9.67 -20.93 -12.92
CA PRO A 94 -9.19 -21.77 -14.01
C PRO A 94 -8.22 -21.06 -14.96
N ASP A 95 -8.38 -19.74 -15.13
CA ASP A 95 -7.52 -18.94 -16.01
C ASP A 95 -6.08 -18.85 -15.53
N LEU A 96 -5.81 -19.00 -14.22
CA LEU A 96 -4.44 -19.04 -13.69
C LEU A 96 -3.71 -20.34 -14.07
N ARG A 97 -4.43 -21.38 -14.51
CA ARG A 97 -3.85 -22.66 -14.98
C ARG A 97 -3.45 -22.64 -16.45
N LYS A 98 -3.89 -21.62 -17.20
CA LYS A 98 -3.49 -21.44 -18.59
C LYS A 98 -2.06 -20.94 -18.65
N PRO A 99 -1.19 -21.53 -19.50
CA PRO A 99 0.16 -21.03 -19.66
C PRO A 99 0.11 -19.60 -20.22
N LYS A 100 0.83 -18.70 -19.56
CA LYS A 100 1.04 -17.32 -20.01
C LYS A 100 2.49 -17.16 -20.36
N VAL A 101 2.77 -16.68 -21.56
CA VAL A 101 4.11 -16.37 -22.02
C VAL A 101 4.24 -14.85 -22.10
N TYR A 102 5.20 -14.31 -21.39
CA TYR A 102 5.56 -12.89 -21.46
C TYR A 102 6.79 -12.79 -22.36
N HIS A 103 6.61 -12.34 -23.60
CA HIS A 103 7.69 -12.23 -24.58
C HIS A 103 8.65 -11.08 -24.25
N ASP A 104 8.17 -10.07 -23.57
CA ASP A 104 8.93 -8.89 -23.15
C ASP A 104 8.56 -8.52 -21.72
N LEU A 105 9.43 -8.92 -20.78
CA LEU A 105 9.24 -8.63 -19.35
C LEU A 105 9.39 -7.13 -19.06
N LYS A 106 10.27 -6.44 -19.80
CA LYS A 106 10.45 -4.99 -19.63
C LYS A 106 9.16 -4.27 -19.99
N LYS A 107 8.58 -4.55 -21.15
CA LYS A 107 7.30 -3.98 -21.58
C LYS A 107 6.16 -4.33 -20.63
N TYR A 108 6.16 -5.52 -20.05
CA TYR A 108 5.16 -5.94 -19.05
C TYR A 108 5.25 -5.12 -17.76
N TRP A 109 6.47 -4.80 -17.28
CA TRP A 109 6.68 -4.04 -16.06
C TRP A 109 6.64 -2.52 -16.27
N GLU A 110 7.10 -2.04 -17.41
CA GLU A 110 7.19 -0.63 -17.76
C GLU A 110 6.05 -0.19 -18.71
N GLY A 111 5.08 -1.05 -18.98
CA GLY A 111 3.96 -0.79 -19.87
C GLY A 111 3.17 0.46 -19.49
N GLU A 112 2.52 1.04 -20.49
CA GLU A 112 1.76 2.29 -20.35
C GLU A 112 0.88 2.31 -19.10
N GLY A 113 1.11 3.30 -18.23
CA GLY A 113 0.36 3.50 -16.98
C GLY A 113 0.94 2.86 -15.72
N MET A 114 1.97 2.01 -15.82
CA MET A 114 2.51 1.35 -14.61
C MET A 114 3.51 2.21 -13.83
N CYS A 115 4.34 3.01 -14.49
CA CYS A 115 5.34 3.86 -13.84
C CYS A 115 5.27 5.35 -14.18
N GLU A 116 4.66 5.72 -15.33
CA GLU A 116 4.75 7.09 -15.84
C GLU A 116 3.98 8.13 -15.02
N MET A 117 2.81 7.77 -14.52
CA MET A 117 1.92 8.72 -13.83
C MET A 117 2.53 9.26 -12.54
N GLN A 118 3.34 8.47 -11.86
CA GLN A 118 3.93 8.84 -10.58
C GLN A 118 5.18 9.72 -10.71
N GLY A 119 5.96 9.49 -11.74
CA GLY A 119 7.12 10.34 -12.03
C GLY A 119 6.72 11.78 -12.32
N ILE A 120 5.57 12.01 -12.94
CA ILE A 120 5.04 13.35 -13.23
C ILE A 120 4.49 13.99 -11.95
N LEU A 121 3.75 13.26 -11.13
CA LEU A 121 3.18 13.78 -9.88
C LEU A 121 4.28 14.11 -8.87
N VAL A 122 5.27 13.24 -8.71
CA VAL A 122 6.43 13.50 -7.84
C VAL A 122 7.22 14.70 -8.33
N ARG A 123 7.48 14.82 -9.64
CA ARG A 123 8.21 15.95 -10.22
C ARG A 123 7.50 17.29 -9.95
N ASN A 124 6.16 17.30 -10.05
CA ASN A 124 5.37 18.50 -9.79
C ASN A 124 5.28 18.87 -8.30
N MET A 125 5.52 17.91 -7.39
CA MET A 125 5.58 18.18 -5.94
C MET A 125 6.91 18.78 -5.50
N TRP A 126 8.00 18.58 -6.30
CA TRP A 126 9.36 19.03 -5.95
C TRP A 126 9.79 20.29 -6.73
N SER A 127 8.97 20.78 -7.63
CA SER A 127 9.15 22.06 -8.31
C SER A 127 8.47 23.19 -7.54
#